data_8a2a7ce67739231c707b02402e5d2b8d
#
_entry.id   8a2a7ce67739231c707b02402e5d2b8d
#
_cell.length_a   1.000
_cell.length_b   1.000
_cell.length_c   1.000
_cell.angle_alpha   90.00
_cell.angle_beta   90.00
_cell.angle_gamma   90.00
#
_symmetry.space_group_name_H-M   'P 1'
#
loop_
_entity.id
_entity.type
_entity.pdbx_description
1 polymer ?
#
loop_
_entity_poly.entity_id
_entity_poly.type
_entity_poly.pdbx_seq_one_letter_code
_entity_poly.pdbx_strand_id
1 'polypeptide(L)'
;IGLIASIQQPKFFSNFVMVYPSPCFLNFEPDYIGGFEKSDLDELFNLMDKNYIGWASYLAPLVIGGQASDLLTGELTDSFCSTDPLIAKNFAKATFLSDYRESYKLSTLPSLIIQSSLDTLASSHVGSYLHRITPRSELTIINSEGHCPHMTHPTLTSQAIKFYLSNG
;
A
#
# COMPACT_ATOMS: atom_id res chain seq x y z
N ILE A 1 -6.60 7.21 5.43
CA ILE A 1 -6.94 8.60 5.82
C ILE A 1 -7.63 9.28 4.64
N GLY A 2 -6.99 9.43 3.45
CA GLY A 2 -7.54 10.16 2.29
C GLY A 2 -8.92 9.69 1.84
N LEU A 3 -9.15 8.37 1.77
CA LEU A 3 -10.46 7.80 1.45
C LEU A 3 -11.56 8.28 2.42
N ILE A 4 -11.32 8.18 3.72
CA ILE A 4 -12.31 8.60 4.73
C ILE A 4 -12.56 10.11 4.66
N ALA A 5 -11.51 10.91 4.49
CA ALA A 5 -11.64 12.35 4.31
C ALA A 5 -12.48 12.69 3.07
N SER A 6 -12.27 11.99 1.95
CA SER A 6 -13.02 12.20 0.71
C SER A 6 -14.50 11.79 0.80
N ILE A 7 -14.81 10.76 1.60
CA ILE A 7 -16.19 10.36 1.88
C ILE A 7 -16.89 11.41 2.77
N GLN A 8 -16.20 11.91 3.80
CA GLN A 8 -16.77 12.89 4.73
C GLN A 8 -16.90 14.28 4.12
N GLN A 9 -15.99 14.66 3.25
CA GLN A 9 -15.89 16.00 2.68
C GLN A 9 -15.66 15.96 1.16
N PRO A 10 -16.55 15.36 0.36
CA PRO A 10 -16.30 15.10 -1.06
C PRO A 10 -16.09 16.37 -1.88
N LYS A 11 -16.60 17.53 -1.43
CA LYS A 11 -16.45 18.80 -2.13
C LYS A 11 -15.02 19.35 -2.18
N PHE A 12 -14.12 18.83 -1.33
CA PHE A 12 -12.71 19.25 -1.31
C PHE A 12 -11.84 18.45 -2.27
N PHE A 13 -12.39 17.43 -2.91
CA PHE A 13 -11.64 16.50 -3.74
C PHE A 13 -12.27 16.39 -5.13
N SER A 14 -11.48 16.47 -6.18
CA SER A 14 -11.91 16.22 -7.56
C SER A 14 -11.67 14.78 -8.00
N ASN A 15 -10.53 14.23 -7.62
CA ASN A 15 -10.08 12.88 -7.96
C ASN A 15 -9.36 12.24 -6.78
N PHE A 16 -9.29 10.91 -6.79
CA PHE A 16 -8.55 10.16 -5.78
C PHE A 16 -7.56 9.21 -6.43
N VAL A 17 -6.27 9.48 -6.29
CA VAL A 17 -5.20 8.61 -6.81
C VAL A 17 -4.65 7.76 -5.66
N MET A 18 -4.77 6.47 -5.79
CA MET A 18 -4.33 5.48 -4.81
C MET A 18 -3.12 4.73 -5.36
N VAL A 19 -1.98 4.93 -4.70
CA VAL A 19 -0.70 4.34 -5.10
C VAL A 19 -0.42 3.14 -4.19
N TYR A 20 -0.54 1.95 -4.74
CA TYR A 20 -0.37 0.66 -4.07
C TYR A 20 -1.24 0.51 -2.80
N PRO A 21 -2.54 0.74 -2.92
CA PRO A 21 -3.42 0.68 -1.78
C PRO A 21 -3.70 -0.75 -1.34
N SER A 22 -3.88 -0.94 -0.03
CA SER A 22 -4.56 -2.10 0.53
C SER A 22 -5.72 -1.65 1.42
N PRO A 23 -6.92 -2.19 1.26
CA PRO A 23 -8.04 -1.91 2.14
C PRO A 23 -7.97 -2.69 3.44
N CYS A 24 -7.26 -3.83 3.42
CA CYS A 24 -7.03 -4.75 4.51
C CYS A 24 -5.86 -5.66 4.17
N PHE A 25 -4.93 -5.87 5.10
CA PHE A 25 -3.79 -6.76 4.89
C PHE A 25 -4.05 -8.19 5.34
N LEU A 26 -5.06 -8.42 6.19
CA LEU A 26 -5.44 -9.75 6.66
C LEU A 26 -6.19 -10.54 5.59
N ASN A 27 -5.98 -11.86 5.60
CA ASN A 27 -6.76 -12.79 4.81
C ASN A 27 -8.12 -13.05 5.46
N PHE A 28 -9.17 -13.17 4.64
CA PHE A 28 -10.54 -13.56 4.99
C PHE A 28 -11.04 -14.55 3.94
N GLU A 29 -10.45 -15.74 3.94
CA GLU A 29 -10.79 -16.79 2.97
C GLU A 29 -12.25 -17.24 3.08
N PRO A 30 -12.87 -17.64 1.98
CA PRO A 30 -12.37 -17.62 0.59
C PRO A 30 -12.55 -16.27 -0.11
N ASP A 31 -13.18 -15.28 0.52
CA ASP A 31 -13.73 -14.09 -0.14
C ASP A 31 -12.70 -13.01 -0.43
N TYR A 32 -11.62 -12.95 0.38
CA TYR A 32 -10.60 -11.91 0.29
C TYR A 32 -9.23 -12.41 0.78
N ILE A 33 -8.21 -12.17 -0.03
CA ILE A 33 -6.81 -12.46 0.30
C ILE A 33 -6.05 -11.14 0.36
N GLY A 34 -5.79 -10.68 1.60
CA GLY A 34 -5.04 -9.44 1.86
C GLY A 34 -3.53 -9.61 1.78
N GLY A 35 -3.04 -10.83 2.06
CA GLY A 35 -1.64 -11.23 1.97
C GLY A 35 -1.03 -11.76 3.26
N PHE A 36 -1.65 -11.55 4.41
CA PHE A 36 -1.12 -11.95 5.72
C PHE A 36 -2.13 -12.72 6.55
N GLU A 37 -1.64 -13.74 7.23
CA GLU A 37 -2.34 -14.31 8.36
C GLU A 37 -2.11 -13.47 9.61
N LYS A 38 -3.00 -13.59 10.60
CA LYS A 38 -2.83 -12.86 11.85
C LYS A 38 -1.53 -13.20 12.57
N SER A 39 -1.11 -14.46 12.51
CA SER A 39 0.15 -14.95 13.07
C SER A 39 1.36 -14.23 12.47
N ASP A 40 1.36 -13.99 11.15
CA ASP A 40 2.46 -13.31 10.46
C ASP A 40 2.63 -11.87 10.95
N LEU A 41 1.50 -11.17 11.15
CA LEU A 41 1.50 -9.82 11.70
C LEU A 41 1.92 -9.80 13.17
N ASP A 42 1.50 -10.78 13.97
CA ASP A 42 1.92 -10.90 15.37
C ASP A 42 3.44 -11.14 15.46
N GLU A 43 4.01 -11.95 14.58
CA GLU A 43 5.48 -12.16 14.47
C GLU A 43 6.20 -10.88 14.05
N LEU A 44 5.67 -10.16 13.05
CA LEU A 44 6.21 -8.89 12.59
C LEU A 44 6.28 -7.86 13.73
N PHE A 45 5.19 -7.72 14.51
CA PHE A 45 5.14 -6.79 15.65
C PHE A 45 6.06 -7.23 16.79
N ASN A 46 6.19 -8.53 17.04
CA ASN A 46 7.14 -9.06 18.01
C ASN A 46 8.60 -8.77 17.61
N LEU A 47 8.91 -8.85 16.31
CA LEU A 47 10.24 -8.49 15.82
C LEU A 47 10.53 -7.00 16.02
N MET A 48 9.54 -6.13 15.75
CA MET A 48 9.67 -4.69 16.02
C MET A 48 9.99 -4.41 17.51
N ASP A 49 9.38 -5.15 18.44
CA ASP A 49 9.64 -4.99 19.87
C ASP A 49 11.03 -5.45 20.30
N LYS A 50 11.48 -6.56 19.75
CA LYS A 50 12.72 -7.22 20.20
C LYS A 50 13.95 -6.66 19.49
N ASN A 51 13.83 -6.31 18.23
CA ASN A 51 14.94 -5.87 17.38
C ASN A 51 14.43 -4.97 16.24
N TYR A 52 14.18 -3.71 16.54
CA TYR A 52 13.63 -2.75 15.59
C TYR A 52 14.53 -2.54 14.36
N ILE A 53 15.85 -2.47 14.55
CA ILE A 53 16.80 -2.33 13.43
C ILE A 53 16.79 -3.60 12.57
N GLY A 54 16.77 -4.78 13.19
CA GLY A 54 16.65 -6.05 12.47
C GLY A 54 15.34 -6.16 11.69
N TRP A 55 14.24 -5.67 12.25
CA TRP A 55 12.96 -5.55 11.56
C TRP A 55 13.06 -4.65 10.32
N ALA A 56 13.63 -3.44 10.45
CA ALA A 56 13.80 -2.51 9.34
C ALA A 56 14.66 -3.11 8.22
N SER A 57 15.77 -3.76 8.59
CA SER A 57 16.68 -4.42 7.65
C SER A 57 16.06 -5.64 6.97
N TYR A 58 15.10 -6.32 7.60
CA TYR A 58 14.35 -7.43 7.03
C TYR A 58 13.25 -6.95 6.09
N LEU A 59 12.48 -5.93 6.52
CA LEU A 59 11.30 -5.49 5.78
C LEU A 59 11.65 -4.65 4.55
N ALA A 60 12.65 -3.77 4.62
CA ALA A 60 12.95 -2.84 3.54
C ALA A 60 13.27 -3.55 2.19
N PRO A 61 14.09 -4.62 2.13
CA PRO A 61 14.31 -5.36 0.89
C PRO A 61 13.03 -5.97 0.32
N LEU A 62 12.14 -6.48 1.18
CA LEU A 62 10.86 -7.06 0.75
C LEU A 62 9.94 -5.98 0.15
N VAL A 63 9.88 -4.82 0.79
CA VAL A 63 9.03 -3.70 0.33
C VAL A 63 9.54 -3.12 -0.98
N ILE A 64 10.84 -2.99 -1.15
CA ILE A 64 11.46 -2.45 -2.38
C ILE A 64 11.36 -3.45 -3.54
N GLY A 65 11.48 -4.75 -3.26
CA GLY A 65 11.51 -5.82 -4.27
C GLY A 65 12.94 -6.25 -4.61
N GLY A 66 13.09 -7.55 -4.90
CA GLY A 66 14.40 -8.24 -4.93
C GLY A 66 15.39 -7.82 -6.03
N GLN A 67 14.96 -7.03 -7.02
CA GLN A 67 15.84 -6.52 -8.09
C GLN A 67 16.20 -5.04 -7.94
N ALA A 68 15.76 -4.41 -6.86
CA ALA A 68 16.06 -3.00 -6.62
C ALA A 68 17.51 -2.80 -6.17
N SER A 69 18.01 -1.58 -6.42
CA SER A 69 19.37 -1.23 -6.02
C SER A 69 19.54 -1.22 -4.50
N ASP A 70 20.73 -1.61 -4.03
CA ASP A 70 21.11 -1.50 -2.62
C ASP A 70 20.93 -0.09 -2.06
N LEU A 71 21.04 0.93 -2.93
CA LEU A 71 20.82 2.33 -2.57
C LEU A 71 19.38 2.58 -2.11
N LEU A 72 18.37 2.14 -2.87
CA LEU A 72 16.96 2.33 -2.51
C LEU A 72 16.57 1.54 -1.27
N THR A 73 17.09 0.32 -1.14
CA THR A 73 16.90 -0.51 0.03
C THR A 73 17.51 0.15 1.27
N GLY A 74 18.71 0.72 1.14
CA GLY A 74 19.37 1.48 2.21
C GLY A 74 18.56 2.73 2.60
N GLU A 75 18.11 3.51 1.63
CA GLU A 75 17.29 4.71 1.88
C GLU A 75 15.99 4.38 2.64
N LEU A 76 15.30 3.30 2.26
CA LEU A 76 14.10 2.87 2.98
C LEU A 76 14.41 2.35 4.38
N THR A 77 15.51 1.60 4.54
CA THR A 77 15.97 1.13 5.86
C THR A 77 16.28 2.30 6.78
N ASP A 78 17.00 3.30 6.29
CA ASP A 78 17.34 4.51 7.04
C ASP A 78 16.08 5.30 7.41
N SER A 79 15.12 5.39 6.51
CA SER A 79 13.81 6.01 6.77
C SER A 79 13.08 5.30 7.91
N PHE A 80 13.02 3.98 7.92
CA PHE A 80 12.45 3.22 9.03
C PHE A 80 13.20 3.46 10.32
N CYS A 81 14.55 3.37 10.31
CA CYS A 81 15.38 3.54 11.49
C CYS A 81 15.37 4.97 12.06
N SER A 82 15.03 5.98 11.24
CA SER A 82 14.92 7.37 11.70
C SER A 82 13.64 7.67 12.47
N THR A 83 12.65 6.77 12.41
CA THR A 83 11.38 6.92 13.11
C THR A 83 11.48 6.34 14.53
N ASP A 84 10.87 7.02 15.50
CA ASP A 84 10.76 6.48 16.86
C ASP A 84 10.08 5.10 16.84
N PRO A 85 10.69 4.05 17.43
CA PRO A 85 10.17 2.67 17.35
C PRO A 85 8.75 2.50 17.87
N LEU A 86 8.37 3.24 18.92
CA LEU A 86 7.01 3.18 19.48
C LEU A 86 6.00 3.80 18.52
N ILE A 87 6.34 4.93 17.89
CA ILE A 87 5.51 5.60 16.89
C ILE A 87 5.37 4.70 15.66
N ALA A 88 6.48 4.17 15.17
CA ALA A 88 6.48 3.25 14.02
C ALA A 88 5.61 2.01 14.25
N LYS A 89 5.71 1.40 15.44
CA LYS A 89 4.91 0.23 15.80
C LYS A 89 3.42 0.56 15.87
N ASN A 90 3.05 1.68 16.50
CA ASN A 90 1.66 2.10 16.58
C ASN A 90 1.08 2.37 15.19
N PHE A 91 1.87 3.00 14.32
CA PHE A 91 1.49 3.22 12.93
C PHE A 91 1.36 1.91 12.15
N ALA A 92 2.31 0.99 12.30
CA ALA A 92 2.26 -0.34 11.68
C ALA A 92 1.01 -1.12 12.11
N LYS A 93 0.67 -1.14 13.41
CA LYS A 93 -0.56 -1.75 13.90
C LYS A 93 -1.81 -1.11 13.32
N ALA A 94 -1.88 0.22 13.30
CA ALA A 94 -3.00 0.94 12.72
C ALA A 94 -3.16 0.67 11.21
N THR A 95 -2.07 0.40 10.50
CA THR A 95 -2.06 0.08 9.08
C THR A 95 -2.42 -1.38 8.83
N PHE A 96 -1.67 -2.31 9.38
CA PHE A 96 -1.78 -3.74 9.07
C PHE A 96 -3.03 -4.41 9.66
N LEU A 97 -3.57 -3.89 10.78
CA LEU A 97 -4.77 -4.44 11.42
C LEU A 97 -6.06 -3.71 11.00
N SER A 98 -5.96 -2.73 10.13
CA SER A 98 -7.14 -2.00 9.66
C SER A 98 -7.92 -2.78 8.61
N ASP A 99 -9.25 -2.60 8.60
CA ASP A 99 -10.13 -3.08 7.53
C ASP A 99 -11.04 -1.94 7.07
N TYR A 100 -10.81 -1.47 5.87
CA TYR A 100 -11.57 -0.39 5.24
C TYR A 100 -12.31 -0.86 3.96
N ARG A 101 -12.46 -2.17 3.74
CA ARG A 101 -13.11 -2.72 2.53
C ARG A 101 -14.50 -2.13 2.30
N GLU A 102 -15.30 -2.00 3.36
CA GLU A 102 -16.63 -1.40 3.26
C GLU A 102 -16.59 0.12 2.93
N SER A 103 -15.56 0.81 3.42
CA SER A 103 -15.40 2.24 3.14
C SER A 103 -15.14 2.53 1.67
N TYR A 104 -14.43 1.65 0.96
CA TYR A 104 -14.17 1.81 -0.47
C TYR A 104 -15.44 1.79 -1.32
N LYS A 105 -16.45 1.03 -0.92
CA LYS A 105 -17.76 0.98 -1.57
C LYS A 105 -18.52 2.32 -1.51
N LEU A 106 -18.18 3.16 -0.54
CA LEU A 106 -18.80 4.47 -0.31
C LEU A 106 -18.11 5.61 -1.06
N SER A 107 -17.01 5.34 -1.77
CA SER A 107 -16.31 6.37 -2.54
C SER A 107 -17.18 6.86 -3.69
N THR A 108 -17.32 8.18 -3.81
CA THR A 108 -18.07 8.84 -4.91
C THR A 108 -17.15 9.49 -5.93
N LEU A 109 -15.85 9.59 -5.62
CA LEU A 109 -14.88 10.27 -6.48
C LEU A 109 -14.42 9.38 -7.63
N PRO A 110 -14.15 9.94 -8.81
CA PRO A 110 -13.35 9.28 -9.82
C PRO A 110 -11.99 8.91 -9.19
N SER A 111 -11.56 7.68 -9.39
CA SER A 111 -10.38 7.18 -8.67
C SER A 111 -9.46 6.39 -9.60
N LEU A 112 -8.16 6.56 -9.44
CA LEU A 112 -7.14 5.73 -10.03
C LEU A 112 -6.54 4.82 -8.97
N ILE A 113 -6.49 3.52 -9.23
CA ILE A 113 -5.76 2.51 -8.45
C ILE A 113 -4.51 2.13 -9.26
N ILE A 114 -3.33 2.33 -8.68
CA ILE A 114 -2.07 1.89 -9.26
C ILE A 114 -1.55 0.71 -8.43
N GLN A 115 -1.22 -0.41 -9.08
CA GLN A 115 -0.75 -1.62 -8.42
C GLN A 115 0.49 -2.17 -9.12
N SER A 116 1.41 -2.80 -8.36
CA SER A 116 2.50 -3.60 -8.93
C SER A 116 2.01 -4.96 -9.41
N SER A 117 2.63 -5.46 -10.48
CA SER A 117 2.35 -6.84 -10.94
C SER A 117 2.82 -7.91 -9.94
N LEU A 118 3.92 -7.66 -9.23
CA LEU A 118 4.52 -8.55 -8.23
C LEU A 118 4.74 -7.81 -6.91
N ASP A 119 3.64 -7.33 -6.33
CA ASP A 119 3.67 -6.65 -5.02
C ASP A 119 3.79 -7.69 -3.89
N THR A 120 4.73 -7.48 -2.99
CA THR A 120 5.04 -8.37 -1.87
C THR A 120 4.16 -8.16 -0.65
N LEU A 121 3.50 -7.01 -0.52
CA LEU A 121 2.63 -6.67 0.61
C LEU A 121 1.14 -6.68 0.24
N ALA A 122 0.80 -6.18 -0.93
CA ALA A 122 -0.58 -6.11 -1.43
C ALA A 122 -0.62 -6.63 -2.86
N SER A 123 -0.88 -7.91 -3.04
CA SER A 123 -0.83 -8.56 -4.34
C SER A 123 -1.75 -7.90 -5.38
N SER A 124 -1.53 -8.19 -6.65
CA SER A 124 -2.38 -7.68 -7.75
C SER A 124 -3.86 -8.07 -7.59
N HIS A 125 -4.17 -9.14 -6.83
CA HIS A 125 -5.53 -9.50 -6.46
C HIS A 125 -6.20 -8.43 -5.57
N VAL A 126 -5.44 -7.78 -4.69
CA VAL A 126 -5.94 -6.68 -3.86
C VAL A 126 -6.34 -5.50 -4.73
N GLY A 127 -5.51 -5.12 -5.71
CA GLY A 127 -5.85 -4.07 -6.67
C GLY A 127 -7.10 -4.39 -7.49
N SER A 128 -7.21 -5.63 -7.97
CA SER A 128 -8.39 -6.12 -8.71
C SER A 128 -9.65 -6.15 -7.84
N TYR A 129 -9.52 -6.56 -6.58
CA TYR A 129 -10.61 -6.52 -5.61
C TYR A 129 -11.07 -5.08 -5.38
N LEU A 130 -10.14 -4.15 -5.12
CA LEU A 130 -10.46 -2.75 -4.92
C LEU A 130 -11.16 -2.13 -6.13
N HIS A 131 -10.68 -2.40 -7.33
CA HIS A 131 -11.33 -1.92 -8.56
C HIS A 131 -12.76 -2.43 -8.69
N ARG A 132 -13.02 -3.68 -8.34
CA ARG A 132 -14.37 -4.28 -8.37
C ARG A 132 -15.34 -3.62 -7.40
N ILE A 133 -14.87 -3.21 -6.19
CA ILE A 133 -15.75 -2.67 -5.13
C ILE A 133 -15.82 -1.15 -5.10
N THR A 134 -14.87 -0.44 -5.69
CA THR A 134 -14.78 1.03 -5.65
C THR A 134 -15.50 1.61 -6.87
N PRO A 135 -16.62 2.32 -6.70
CA PRO A 135 -17.31 2.95 -7.80
C PRO A 135 -16.40 3.95 -8.55
N ARG A 136 -16.57 4.05 -9.88
CA ARG A 136 -15.86 5.01 -10.73
C ARG A 136 -14.32 4.91 -10.62
N SER A 137 -13.80 3.72 -10.35
CA SER A 137 -12.34 3.51 -10.29
C SER A 137 -11.80 2.99 -11.62
N GLU A 138 -10.56 3.34 -11.91
CA GLU A 138 -9.71 2.75 -12.95
C GLU A 138 -8.56 2.01 -12.27
N LEU A 139 -8.10 0.92 -12.90
CA LEU A 139 -6.96 0.13 -12.41
C LEU A 139 -5.84 0.17 -13.43
N THR A 140 -4.66 0.59 -13.00
CA THR A 140 -3.41 0.51 -13.76
C THR A 140 -2.44 -0.41 -13.04
N ILE A 141 -1.96 -1.46 -13.72
CA ILE A 141 -0.95 -2.36 -13.20
C ILE A 141 0.40 -1.97 -13.82
N ILE A 142 1.36 -1.62 -12.98
CA ILE A 142 2.75 -1.36 -13.38
C ILE A 142 3.50 -2.68 -13.33
N ASN A 143 4.19 -3.02 -14.41
CA ASN A 143 5.07 -4.19 -14.44
C ASN A 143 6.32 -3.91 -13.61
N SER A 144 6.23 -4.22 -12.33
CA SER A 144 7.27 -3.98 -11.33
C SER A 144 7.16 -5.00 -10.21
N GLU A 145 8.26 -5.15 -9.48
CA GLU A 145 8.35 -5.94 -8.25
C GLU A 145 8.34 -5.01 -7.04
N GLY A 146 7.82 -5.52 -5.90
CA GLY A 146 7.77 -4.79 -4.63
C GLY A 146 6.57 -3.84 -4.49
N HIS A 147 6.50 -3.22 -3.31
CA HIS A 147 5.39 -2.35 -2.90
C HIS A 147 5.68 -0.85 -3.11
N CYS A 148 6.87 -0.49 -3.58
CA CYS A 148 7.30 0.90 -3.75
C CYS A 148 7.70 1.29 -5.18
N PRO A 149 6.90 1.01 -6.24
CA PRO A 149 7.26 1.41 -7.60
C PRO A 149 7.37 2.93 -7.80
N HIS A 150 6.82 3.74 -6.90
CA HIS A 150 7.09 5.19 -6.90
C HIS A 150 8.57 5.51 -6.63
N MET A 151 9.30 4.63 -5.96
CA MET A 151 10.75 4.72 -5.76
C MET A 151 11.51 4.00 -6.87
N THR A 152 11.13 2.76 -7.19
CA THR A 152 11.85 1.91 -8.15
C THR A 152 11.53 2.22 -9.61
N HIS A 153 10.30 2.66 -9.92
CA HIS A 153 9.80 2.96 -11.27
C HIS A 153 9.07 4.32 -11.31
N PRO A 154 9.71 5.44 -10.87
CA PRO A 154 9.05 6.74 -10.70
C PRO A 154 8.49 7.28 -12.02
N THR A 155 9.13 7.01 -13.13
CA THR A 155 8.67 7.44 -14.47
C THR A 155 7.34 6.78 -14.82
N LEU A 156 7.20 5.46 -14.66
CA LEU A 156 5.97 4.74 -14.98
C LEU A 156 4.84 5.16 -14.05
N THR A 157 5.13 5.29 -12.76
CA THR A 157 4.14 5.75 -11.77
C THR A 157 3.64 7.16 -12.09
N SER A 158 4.55 8.09 -12.37
CA SER A 158 4.17 9.47 -12.70
C SER A 158 3.44 9.59 -14.04
N GLN A 159 3.78 8.78 -15.03
CA GLN A 159 3.08 8.73 -16.32
C GLN A 159 1.63 8.23 -16.14
N ALA A 160 1.41 7.18 -15.35
CA ALA A 160 0.06 6.66 -15.05
C ALA A 160 -0.81 7.75 -14.40
N ILE A 161 -0.27 8.46 -13.41
CA ILE A 161 -0.97 9.57 -12.74
C ILE A 161 -1.30 10.70 -13.71
N LYS A 162 -0.30 11.15 -14.50
CA LYS A 162 -0.50 12.25 -15.46
C LYS A 162 -1.52 11.87 -16.52
N PHE A 163 -1.45 10.66 -17.05
CA PHE A 163 -2.40 10.18 -18.04
C PHE A 163 -3.84 10.20 -17.50
N TYR A 164 -4.04 9.67 -16.30
CA TYR A 164 -5.35 9.67 -15.65
C TYR A 164 -5.89 11.10 -15.45
N LEU A 165 -5.08 12.00 -14.89
CA LEU A 165 -5.49 13.39 -14.62
C LEU A 165 -5.72 14.23 -15.89
N SER A 166 -5.17 13.83 -17.04
CA SER A 166 -5.37 14.54 -18.31
C SER A 166 -6.58 14.06 -19.09
N ASN A 167 -7.15 12.89 -18.77
CA ASN A 167 -8.27 12.27 -19.49
C ASN A 167 -9.53 12.11 -18.62
N GLY A 168 -9.49 12.41 -17.36
CA GLY A 168 -10.58 12.43 -16.38
C GLY A 168 -10.93 13.86 -15.97
#